data_fb3bbae71c91583dfdc5f8ea8ad64a8f
#
_entry.id   fb3bbae71c91583dfdc5f8ea8ad64a8f
#
_cell.length_a   1.000
_cell.length_b   1.000
_cell.length_c   1.000
_cell.angle_alpha   90.00
_cell.angle_beta   90.00
_cell.angle_gamma   90.00
#
_symmetry.space_group_name_H-M   'P 1'
#
loop_
_entity.id
_entity.type
_entity.pdbx_description
1 polymer ?
#
loop_
_entity_poly.entity_id
_entity_poly.type
_entity_poly.pdbx_seq_one_letter_code
_entity_poly.pdbx_strand_id
1 'polypeptide(L)'
;MRSFLIVLAVVLLAAAAQAQINETEVWVGSLAVRHGELAISDLRNISGNHAGYDNQPAFFPDGNTLLYAKQIDNLDDTGLGVQAQLVDLASGATRALGDAHGFSPTPTTDGKQLMLLRQGRVFLHDLAGKEVKPLTDTNDAGYFTPFDDRTWVLFLNNPERPILIYDTRTGGREGMATHATTAPYRIPNARAVTFVAEEDSKRVLRKLDLKTKTVTTLATIPFPSAGQHTWTIRGSVLIASGPTIYEWRPELPNLWQPVYRAEHPDLQGITRIALSPRGDRIALVSTPRDEVVIRNSRAESNRMLAAHRADLASRLFANEATVTAGSGQHYDGRDAIEKSLADRFAKMPGVVYVRTPESIDVSRSDAAASERGAWTARWTTAGGPIEMRGHYSAVWRREISQVTGARSWTIHSEIFVPLDCTGACDRR
;
A
#
# COMPACT_ATOMS: atom_id res chain seq x y z
N MET A 1 -55.85 -25.31 19.01
CA MET A 1 -55.13 -24.24 18.29
C MET A 1 -53.66 -24.31 18.71
N ARG A 2 -52.82 -24.84 17.83
CA ARG A 2 -51.35 -24.95 18.08
C ARG A 2 -50.69 -23.91 17.19
N SER A 3 -50.10 -22.88 17.82
CA SER A 3 -49.35 -21.83 17.15
C SER A 3 -47.96 -22.35 16.81
N PHE A 4 -47.62 -22.41 15.53
CA PHE A 4 -46.27 -22.67 15.02
C PHE A 4 -45.49 -21.34 15.01
N LEU A 5 -44.46 -21.22 15.85
CA LEU A 5 -43.47 -20.18 15.75
C LEU A 5 -42.44 -20.59 14.70
N ILE A 6 -42.43 -19.86 13.57
CA ILE A 6 -41.37 -19.95 12.58
C ILE A 6 -40.22 -19.05 13.05
N VAL A 7 -39.12 -19.66 13.47
CA VAL A 7 -37.86 -18.95 13.76
C VAL A 7 -37.15 -18.78 12.42
N LEU A 8 -37.15 -17.55 11.90
CA LEU A 8 -36.39 -17.17 10.70
C LEU A 8 -34.93 -17.00 11.12
N ALA A 9 -34.07 -17.97 10.86
CA ALA A 9 -32.62 -17.86 11.02
C ALA A 9 -32.08 -16.99 9.88
N VAL A 10 -31.81 -15.72 10.15
CA VAL A 10 -31.04 -14.85 9.26
C VAL A 10 -29.56 -15.28 9.34
N VAL A 11 -29.12 -16.06 8.37
CA VAL A 11 -27.69 -16.33 8.16
C VAL A 11 -27.08 -15.05 7.57
N LEU A 12 -26.47 -14.23 8.40
CA LEU A 12 -25.57 -13.16 7.98
C LEU A 12 -24.31 -13.84 7.39
N LEU A 13 -24.30 -14.01 6.08
CA LEU A 13 -23.08 -14.22 5.32
C LEU A 13 -22.25 -12.93 5.48
N ALA A 14 -21.32 -12.93 6.43
CA ALA A 14 -20.24 -11.96 6.44
C ALA A 14 -19.39 -12.22 5.19
N ALA A 15 -19.69 -11.51 4.09
CA ALA A 15 -18.75 -11.37 3.01
C ALA A 15 -17.49 -10.79 3.63
N ALA A 16 -16.41 -11.54 3.66
CA ALA A 16 -15.09 -11.02 4.00
C ALA A 16 -14.80 -9.90 2.99
N ALA A 17 -15.01 -8.66 3.41
CA ALA A 17 -14.66 -7.51 2.62
C ALA A 17 -13.14 -7.51 2.52
N GLN A 18 -12.63 -7.88 1.35
CA GLN A 18 -11.22 -7.71 1.03
C GLN A 18 -10.86 -6.25 1.28
N ALA A 19 -9.93 -6.02 2.21
CA ALA A 19 -9.42 -4.70 2.48
C ALA A 19 -8.67 -4.23 1.22
N GLN A 20 -9.34 -3.41 0.42
CA GLN A 20 -8.74 -2.76 -0.72
C GLN A 20 -7.83 -1.66 -0.18
N ILE A 21 -6.53 -1.94 -0.11
CA ILE A 21 -5.54 -1.00 0.41
C ILE A 21 -5.25 0.02 -0.70
N ASN A 22 -5.27 1.31 -0.35
CA ASN A 22 -5.02 2.41 -1.28
C ASN A 22 -3.68 2.25 -1.99
N GLU A 23 -3.64 2.61 -3.26
CA GLU A 23 -2.39 2.77 -3.98
C GLU A 23 -1.49 3.78 -3.27
N THR A 24 -0.25 3.39 -3.01
CA THR A 24 0.73 4.22 -2.32
C THR A 24 2.10 4.04 -2.95
N GLU A 25 2.90 5.11 -2.88
CA GLU A 25 4.26 5.17 -3.39
C GLU A 25 5.23 5.55 -2.27
N VAL A 26 6.42 5.00 -2.32
CA VAL A 26 7.50 5.31 -1.36
C VAL A 26 8.48 6.31 -1.98
N TRP A 27 8.68 7.41 -1.27
CA TRP A 27 9.60 8.47 -1.63
C TRP A 27 10.73 8.55 -0.61
N VAL A 28 11.94 8.87 -1.05
CA VAL A 28 13.08 9.09 -0.15
C VAL A 28 13.75 10.42 -0.49
N GLY A 29 14.16 11.14 0.55
CA GLY A 29 14.88 12.40 0.42
C GLY A 29 15.93 12.58 1.50
N SER A 30 16.73 13.63 1.34
CA SER A 30 17.67 14.13 2.35
C SER A 30 16.90 14.92 3.41
N LEU A 31 17.29 14.77 4.66
CA LEU A 31 16.76 15.53 5.80
C LEU A 31 17.90 16.29 6.48
N ALA A 32 17.75 17.57 6.59
CA ALA A 32 18.67 18.45 7.32
C ALA A 32 17.89 19.36 8.26
N VAL A 33 18.57 19.93 9.24
CA VAL A 33 18.03 21.01 10.04
C VAL A 33 18.81 22.28 9.70
N ARG A 34 18.10 23.27 9.18
CA ARG A 34 18.66 24.59 8.83
C ARG A 34 17.95 25.67 9.63
N HIS A 35 18.70 26.46 10.38
CA HIS A 35 18.15 27.54 11.23
C HIS A 35 17.05 27.08 12.21
N GLY A 36 17.13 25.83 12.65
CA GLY A 36 16.13 25.24 13.57
C GLY A 36 14.91 24.62 12.88
N GLU A 37 14.79 24.73 11.57
CA GLU A 37 13.69 24.15 10.77
C GLU A 37 14.15 22.90 10.03
N LEU A 38 13.20 21.98 9.79
CA LEU A 38 13.46 20.81 8.94
C LEU A 38 13.53 21.24 7.48
N ALA A 39 14.59 20.84 6.80
CA ALA A 39 14.74 20.99 5.36
C ALA A 39 14.77 19.62 4.71
N ILE A 40 13.80 19.34 3.85
CA ILE A 40 13.70 18.12 3.05
C ILE A 40 14.04 18.47 1.61
N SER A 41 15.00 17.75 1.03
CA SER A 41 15.43 17.95 -0.36
C SER A 41 15.64 16.61 -1.07
N ASP A 42 15.88 16.66 -2.38
CA ASP A 42 16.23 15.51 -3.21
C ASP A 42 15.21 14.36 -3.15
N LEU A 43 13.93 14.71 -2.97
CA LEU A 43 12.86 13.74 -2.93
C LEU A 43 12.73 13.00 -4.27
N ARG A 44 12.82 11.68 -4.21
CA ARG A 44 12.65 10.81 -5.37
C ARG A 44 11.72 9.65 -5.04
N ASN A 45 10.87 9.27 -5.97
CA ASN A 45 10.06 8.05 -5.89
C ASN A 45 10.98 6.84 -6.09
N ILE A 46 11.01 5.91 -5.14
CA ILE A 46 11.83 4.70 -5.18
C ILE A 46 11.03 3.43 -5.47
N SER A 47 9.72 3.49 -5.37
CA SER A 47 8.81 2.37 -5.72
C SER A 47 8.52 2.30 -7.23
N GLY A 48 8.83 3.37 -7.98
CA GLY A 48 8.86 3.36 -9.44
C GLY A 48 7.52 3.50 -10.12
N ASN A 49 6.56 4.20 -9.51
CA ASN A 49 5.21 4.39 -10.04
C ASN A 49 4.57 3.04 -10.44
N HIS A 50 4.48 2.15 -9.49
CA HIS A 50 3.90 0.84 -9.67
C HIS A 50 2.45 0.84 -9.18
N ALA A 51 1.56 0.14 -9.88
CA ALA A 51 0.20 -0.01 -9.40
C ALA A 51 0.18 -0.85 -8.12
N GLY A 52 -0.54 -0.38 -7.10
CA GLY A 52 -0.79 -1.09 -5.87
C GLY A 52 -0.11 -0.49 -4.63
N TYR A 53 0.06 -1.33 -3.63
CA TYR A 53 0.55 -0.95 -2.31
C TYR A 53 2.07 -1.04 -2.26
N ASP A 54 2.73 0.13 -2.24
CA ASP A 54 4.14 0.29 -1.92
C ASP A 54 4.23 1.11 -0.63
N ASN A 55 4.59 0.48 0.52
CA ASN A 55 4.40 1.11 1.83
C ASN A 55 5.38 0.59 2.89
N GLN A 56 5.22 1.09 4.11
CA GLN A 56 5.90 0.65 5.33
C GLN A 56 7.43 0.67 5.22
N PRO A 57 8.02 1.81 4.78
CA PRO A 57 9.47 1.92 4.68
C PRO A 57 10.14 1.81 6.05
N ALA A 58 11.27 1.10 6.11
CA ALA A 58 12.11 0.97 7.29
C ALA A 58 13.60 1.03 6.90
N PHE A 59 14.34 1.95 7.50
CA PHE A 59 15.77 2.05 7.28
C PHE A 59 16.53 0.97 8.03
N PHE A 60 17.58 0.44 7.40
CA PHE A 60 18.58 -0.36 8.09
C PHE A 60 19.41 0.48 9.05
N PRO A 61 20.12 -0.17 10.02
CA PRO A 61 21.01 0.52 10.95
C PRO A 61 22.12 1.34 10.26
N ASP A 62 22.53 0.97 9.05
CA ASP A 62 23.52 1.70 8.24
C ASP A 62 23.00 3.04 7.71
N GLY A 63 21.68 3.25 7.68
CA GLY A 63 21.03 4.44 7.17
C GLY A 63 21.09 4.61 5.64
N ASN A 64 21.72 3.67 4.92
CA ASN A 64 21.88 3.69 3.46
C ASN A 64 21.03 2.65 2.75
N THR A 65 20.51 1.69 3.48
CA THR A 65 19.66 0.64 2.98
C THR A 65 18.23 0.83 3.52
N LEU A 66 17.24 0.64 2.67
CA LEU A 66 15.82 0.76 3.04
C LEU A 66 15.08 -0.53 2.66
N LEU A 67 14.17 -0.96 3.51
CA LEU A 67 13.12 -1.94 3.19
C LEU A 67 11.82 -1.22 2.91
N TYR A 68 10.98 -1.78 2.03
CA TYR A 68 9.56 -1.44 1.96
C TYR A 68 8.73 -2.67 1.54
N ALA A 69 7.45 -2.63 1.83
CA ALA A 69 6.48 -3.66 1.43
C ALA A 69 5.91 -3.30 0.07
N LYS A 70 5.99 -4.21 -0.92
CA LYS A 70 5.48 -4.05 -2.28
C LYS A 70 4.40 -5.07 -2.58
N GLN A 71 3.28 -4.63 -3.11
CA GLN A 71 2.26 -5.52 -3.62
C GLN A 71 2.75 -6.26 -4.88
N ILE A 72 2.59 -7.57 -4.90
CA ILE A 72 2.95 -8.44 -6.03
C ILE A 72 1.78 -9.30 -6.51
N ASP A 73 0.75 -9.45 -5.70
CA ASP A 73 -0.48 -10.19 -6.00
C ASP A 73 -1.67 -9.55 -5.26
N ASN A 74 -2.75 -10.28 -5.08
CA ASN A 74 -3.90 -9.80 -4.31
C ASN A 74 -3.48 -9.29 -2.95
N LEU A 75 -3.92 -8.07 -2.66
CA LEU A 75 -3.71 -7.49 -1.36
C LEU A 75 -4.86 -7.87 -0.43
N ASP A 76 -4.55 -8.68 0.55
CA ASP A 76 -5.43 -9.05 1.65
C ASP A 76 -4.72 -8.82 3.00
N ASP A 77 -5.36 -9.12 4.09
CA ASP A 77 -4.81 -8.98 5.44
C ASP A 77 -3.83 -10.11 5.81
N THR A 78 -3.68 -11.14 4.96
CA THR A 78 -2.72 -12.23 5.20
C THR A 78 -1.28 -11.79 4.96
N GLY A 79 -1.05 -10.83 4.06
CA GLY A 79 0.26 -10.35 3.63
C GLY A 79 0.96 -11.27 2.63
N LEU A 80 0.31 -12.31 2.13
CA LEU A 80 0.89 -13.22 1.12
C LEU A 80 1.07 -12.53 -0.23
N GLY A 81 0.20 -11.58 -0.58
CA GLY A 81 0.29 -10.76 -1.78
C GLY A 81 1.28 -9.60 -1.69
N VAL A 82 2.08 -9.52 -0.63
CA VAL A 82 3.06 -8.44 -0.38
C VAL A 82 4.43 -9.05 -0.19
N GLN A 83 5.44 -8.47 -0.84
CA GLN A 83 6.83 -8.91 -0.76
C GLN A 83 7.74 -7.78 -0.30
N ALA A 84 8.71 -8.10 0.56
CA ALA A 84 9.72 -7.14 0.98
C ALA A 84 10.68 -6.80 -0.18
N GLN A 85 10.90 -5.50 -0.39
CA GLN A 85 11.88 -4.95 -1.32
C GLN A 85 13.02 -4.33 -0.54
N LEU A 86 14.24 -4.53 -1.00
CA LEU A 86 15.43 -3.91 -0.45
C LEU A 86 16.01 -2.92 -1.46
N VAL A 87 16.26 -1.70 -1.00
CA VAL A 87 16.79 -0.60 -1.83
C VAL A 87 18.12 -0.16 -1.27
N ASP A 88 19.14 -0.15 -2.12
CA ASP A 88 20.38 0.57 -1.86
C ASP A 88 20.20 2.04 -2.27
N LEU A 89 20.23 2.93 -1.30
CA LEU A 89 19.92 4.35 -1.52
C LEU A 89 21.05 5.12 -2.24
N ALA A 90 22.28 4.59 -2.25
CA ALA A 90 23.39 5.20 -2.94
C ALA A 90 23.35 4.92 -4.44
N SER A 91 23.14 3.67 -4.82
CA SER A 91 23.03 3.24 -6.22
C SER A 91 21.62 3.38 -6.81
N GLY A 92 20.59 3.40 -5.97
CA GLY A 92 19.20 3.33 -6.37
C GLY A 92 18.74 1.90 -6.76
N ALA A 93 19.60 0.90 -6.63
CA ALA A 93 19.28 -0.47 -6.97
C ALA A 93 18.22 -1.05 -6.02
N THR A 94 17.17 -1.63 -6.58
CA THR A 94 16.10 -2.29 -5.85
C THR A 94 16.08 -3.77 -6.19
N ARG A 95 15.89 -4.62 -5.19
CA ARG A 95 15.70 -6.07 -5.37
C ARG A 95 14.63 -6.62 -4.47
N ALA A 96 13.85 -7.56 -4.97
CA ALA A 96 12.94 -8.37 -4.19
C ALA A 96 13.72 -9.32 -3.26
N LEU A 97 13.19 -9.58 -2.08
CA LEU A 97 13.77 -10.50 -1.12
C LEU A 97 13.08 -11.87 -1.19
N GLY A 98 13.42 -12.69 -2.21
CA GLY A 98 13.00 -14.08 -2.33
C GLY A 98 11.54 -14.33 -1.89
N ASP A 99 11.36 -15.24 -0.92
CA ASP A 99 10.04 -15.59 -0.35
C ASP A 99 9.65 -14.75 0.88
N ALA A 100 10.25 -13.57 1.08
CA ALA A 100 9.98 -12.69 2.20
C ALA A 100 8.64 -11.95 2.00
N HIS A 101 7.53 -12.69 2.15
CA HIS A 101 6.17 -12.18 2.07
C HIS A 101 5.68 -11.67 3.42
N GLY A 102 5.05 -10.50 3.42
CA GLY A 102 4.45 -9.92 4.63
C GLY A 102 4.50 -8.40 4.66
N PHE A 103 3.78 -7.86 5.62
CA PHE A 103 3.74 -6.43 5.95
C PHE A 103 4.83 -6.04 6.93
N SER A 104 5.01 -4.73 7.10
CA SER A 104 5.90 -4.12 8.11
C SER A 104 7.33 -4.66 8.10
N PRO A 105 8.00 -4.71 6.92
CA PRO A 105 9.37 -5.18 6.86
C PRO A 105 10.25 -4.33 7.78
N THR A 106 10.85 -4.98 8.78
CA THR A 106 11.64 -4.31 9.81
C THR A 106 12.99 -5.00 9.94
N PRO A 107 14.13 -4.31 9.71
CA PRO A 107 15.43 -4.91 9.90
C PRO A 107 15.70 -5.20 11.38
N THR A 108 16.48 -6.24 11.65
CA THR A 108 17.02 -6.48 13.01
C THR A 108 18.03 -5.38 13.38
N THR A 109 18.26 -5.18 14.67
CA THR A 109 19.17 -4.13 15.17
C THR A 109 20.62 -4.27 14.68
N ASP A 110 21.05 -5.49 14.36
CA ASP A 110 22.36 -5.79 13.78
C ASP A 110 22.37 -5.69 12.24
N GLY A 111 21.21 -5.48 11.61
CA GLY A 111 21.05 -5.38 10.15
C GLY A 111 21.31 -6.68 9.38
N LYS A 112 21.37 -7.85 10.04
CA LYS A 112 21.67 -9.12 9.38
C LYS A 112 20.43 -9.90 8.93
N GLN A 113 19.27 -9.55 9.45
CA GLN A 113 18.01 -10.23 9.19
C GLN A 113 16.88 -9.19 9.14
N LEU A 114 15.68 -9.63 8.76
CA LEU A 114 14.49 -8.81 8.78
C LEU A 114 13.31 -9.56 9.40
N MET A 115 12.38 -8.81 9.94
CA MET A 115 11.12 -9.28 10.49
C MET A 115 9.98 -8.86 9.58
N LEU A 116 9.00 -9.74 9.39
CA LEU A 116 7.80 -9.51 8.59
C LEU A 116 6.55 -9.94 9.34
N LEU A 117 5.47 -9.21 9.16
CA LEU A 117 4.16 -9.56 9.67
C LEU A 117 3.34 -10.27 8.57
N ARG A 118 2.95 -11.52 8.84
CA ARG A 118 2.12 -12.32 7.95
C ARG A 118 1.07 -13.10 8.74
N GLN A 119 -0.19 -13.05 8.31
CA GLN A 119 -1.29 -13.76 8.98
C GLN A 119 -1.37 -13.47 10.49
N GLY A 120 -1.17 -12.21 10.89
CA GLY A 120 -1.19 -11.79 12.29
C GLY A 120 -0.04 -12.30 13.15
N ARG A 121 1.03 -12.83 12.54
CA ARG A 121 2.22 -13.38 13.20
C ARG A 121 3.48 -12.76 12.62
N VAL A 122 4.50 -12.56 13.46
CA VAL A 122 5.79 -12.04 13.04
C VAL A 122 6.77 -13.19 12.78
N PHE A 123 7.44 -13.13 11.63
CA PHE A 123 8.43 -14.10 11.18
C PHE A 123 9.79 -13.44 10.98
N LEU A 124 10.86 -14.16 11.29
CA LEU A 124 12.23 -13.78 10.99
C LEU A 124 12.66 -14.38 9.66
N HIS A 125 13.29 -13.54 8.82
CA HIS A 125 13.85 -13.94 7.52
C HIS A 125 15.31 -13.53 7.43
N ASP A 126 16.09 -14.25 6.65
CA ASP A 126 17.43 -13.80 6.25
C ASP A 126 17.33 -12.76 5.11
N LEU A 127 18.47 -12.15 4.73
CA LEU A 127 18.50 -11.14 3.65
C LEU A 127 18.42 -11.76 2.24
N ALA A 128 18.37 -13.07 2.10
CA ALA A 128 18.00 -13.75 0.85
C ALA A 128 16.48 -13.91 0.73
N GLY A 129 15.74 -13.68 1.81
CA GLY A 129 14.28 -13.78 1.87
C GLY A 129 13.77 -15.12 2.41
N LYS A 130 14.68 -16.03 2.83
CA LYS A 130 14.29 -17.32 3.38
C LYS A 130 13.78 -17.12 4.81
N GLU A 131 12.61 -17.70 5.11
CA GLU A 131 12.07 -17.75 6.47
C GLU A 131 12.99 -18.57 7.38
N VAL A 132 13.34 -18.01 8.52
CA VAL A 132 14.18 -18.64 9.55
C VAL A 132 13.30 -19.28 10.62
N LYS A 133 12.37 -18.50 11.20
CA LYS A 133 11.44 -18.98 12.24
C LYS A 133 10.33 -17.98 12.53
N PRO A 134 9.20 -18.42 13.08
CA PRO A 134 8.24 -17.51 13.71
C PRO A 134 8.84 -16.90 14.99
N LEU A 135 8.47 -15.64 15.27
CA LEU A 135 8.90 -14.88 16.47
C LEU A 135 7.77 -14.66 17.47
N THR A 136 6.50 -14.71 17.01
CA THR A 136 5.31 -14.58 17.86
C THR A 136 4.38 -15.76 17.63
N ASP A 137 3.53 -16.04 18.62
CA ASP A 137 2.45 -17.02 18.56
C ASP A 137 1.06 -16.37 18.38
N THR A 138 1.04 -15.08 17.99
CA THR A 138 -0.19 -14.33 17.71
C THR A 138 -0.79 -14.73 16.37
N ASN A 139 -2.06 -14.43 16.15
CA ASN A 139 -2.76 -14.59 14.88
C ASN A 139 -3.53 -13.32 14.46
N ASP A 140 -3.39 -12.24 15.24
CA ASP A 140 -4.11 -10.99 15.07
C ASP A 140 -3.23 -9.74 15.23
N ALA A 141 -1.89 -9.88 15.26
CA ALA A 141 -0.99 -8.75 15.26
C ALA A 141 -1.16 -7.94 13.97
N GLY A 142 -1.39 -6.63 14.10
CA GLY A 142 -1.45 -5.68 12.99
C GLY A 142 -0.16 -4.88 12.84
N TYR A 143 0.53 -4.61 13.95
CA TYR A 143 1.87 -3.99 14.00
C TYR A 143 2.67 -4.52 15.17
N PHE A 144 3.98 -4.40 15.07
CA PHE A 144 4.91 -4.80 16.13
C PHE A 144 6.06 -3.81 16.24
N THR A 145 6.60 -3.68 17.45
CA THR A 145 7.81 -2.89 17.72
C THR A 145 8.68 -3.67 18.69
N PRO A 146 9.77 -4.26 18.21
CA PRO A 146 10.77 -4.88 19.07
C PRO A 146 11.39 -3.81 19.96
N PHE A 147 11.41 -4.01 21.26
CA PHE A 147 12.10 -3.09 22.17
C PHE A 147 13.48 -3.62 22.55
N ASP A 148 13.53 -4.87 22.95
CA ASP A 148 14.73 -5.68 23.17
C ASP A 148 14.43 -7.13 22.74
N ASP A 149 15.36 -8.06 22.96
CA ASP A 149 15.24 -9.46 22.55
C ASP A 149 14.06 -10.20 23.21
N ARG A 150 13.54 -9.65 24.31
CA ARG A 150 12.46 -10.24 25.07
C ARG A 150 11.16 -9.44 25.03
N THR A 151 11.26 -8.13 25.09
CA THR A 151 10.11 -7.22 25.26
C THR A 151 9.72 -6.61 23.92
N TRP A 152 8.52 -6.93 23.45
CA TRP A 152 7.94 -6.32 22.27
C TRP A 152 6.67 -5.60 22.61
N VAL A 153 6.30 -4.61 21.82
CA VAL A 153 4.99 -3.96 21.89
C VAL A 153 4.22 -4.29 20.62
N LEU A 154 3.05 -4.88 20.79
CA LEU A 154 2.18 -5.26 19.69
C LEU A 154 0.92 -4.39 19.67
N PHE A 155 0.48 -4.05 18.47
CA PHE A 155 -0.86 -3.60 18.16
C PHE A 155 -1.63 -4.78 17.57
N LEU A 156 -2.80 -5.10 18.09
CA LEU A 156 -3.63 -6.16 17.54
C LEU A 156 -4.73 -5.60 16.64
N ASN A 157 -4.97 -6.28 15.53
CA ASN A 157 -5.98 -5.91 14.54
C ASN A 157 -7.33 -6.59 14.80
N ASN A 158 -7.90 -6.29 15.97
CA ASN A 158 -9.24 -6.72 16.36
C ASN A 158 -10.11 -5.48 16.70
N PRO A 159 -11.41 -5.60 16.96
CA PRO A 159 -12.30 -4.44 17.17
C PRO A 159 -11.87 -3.48 18.30
N GLU A 160 -11.22 -3.97 19.34
CA GLU A 160 -10.73 -3.15 20.45
C GLU A 160 -9.41 -2.47 20.13
N ARG A 161 -8.67 -2.97 19.13
CA ARG A 161 -7.35 -2.45 18.69
C ARG A 161 -6.41 -2.22 19.87
N PRO A 162 -6.10 -3.26 20.68
CA PRO A 162 -5.29 -3.07 21.86
C PRO A 162 -3.81 -2.91 21.56
N ILE A 163 -3.12 -2.17 22.45
CA ILE A 163 -1.67 -2.18 22.61
C ILE A 163 -1.33 -3.10 23.77
N LEU A 164 -0.40 -4.03 23.55
CA LEU A 164 0.05 -4.94 24.60
C LEU A 164 1.58 -5.08 24.64
N ILE A 165 2.09 -5.39 25.80
CA ILE A 165 3.46 -5.88 25.98
C ILE A 165 3.46 -7.38 25.76
N TYR A 166 4.40 -7.85 24.91
CA TYR A 166 4.57 -9.24 24.57
C TYR A 166 5.96 -9.72 24.97
N ASP A 167 6.03 -10.83 25.71
CA ASP A 167 7.27 -11.50 26.08
C ASP A 167 7.58 -12.59 25.05
N THR A 168 8.59 -12.39 24.22
CA THR A 168 8.95 -13.32 23.12
C THR A 168 9.43 -14.68 23.59
N ARG A 169 9.88 -14.79 24.86
CA ARG A 169 10.41 -16.03 25.42
C ARG A 169 9.31 -16.93 26.00
N THR A 170 8.26 -16.31 26.56
CA THR A 170 7.19 -17.05 27.24
C THR A 170 5.87 -17.02 26.45
N GLY A 171 5.72 -16.15 25.43
CA GLY A 171 4.45 -15.87 24.79
C GLY A 171 3.49 -15.05 25.65
N GLY A 172 3.96 -14.57 26.83
CA GLY A 172 3.15 -13.80 27.78
C GLY A 172 2.67 -12.47 27.16
N ARG A 173 1.39 -12.13 27.41
CA ARG A 173 0.72 -10.94 26.87
C ARG A 173 0.13 -10.12 28.00
N GLU A 174 0.35 -8.81 27.99
CA GLU A 174 -0.19 -7.88 28.98
C GLU A 174 -0.80 -6.68 28.25
N GLY A 175 -2.13 -6.52 28.34
CA GLY A 175 -2.86 -5.41 27.73
C GLY A 175 -2.58 -4.09 28.43
N MET A 176 -2.26 -3.03 27.65
CA MET A 176 -1.90 -1.72 28.18
C MET A 176 -2.88 -0.62 27.82
N ALA A 177 -3.48 -0.68 26.64
CA ALA A 177 -4.43 0.32 26.13
C ALA A 177 -5.32 -0.30 25.05
N THR A 178 -6.39 0.40 24.70
CA THR A 178 -7.31 0.05 23.61
C THR A 178 -7.49 1.23 22.64
N HIS A 179 -8.23 1.02 21.56
CA HIS A 179 -8.56 2.03 20.53
C HIS A 179 -7.35 2.67 19.86
N ALA A 180 -6.21 1.96 19.80
CA ALA A 180 -5.06 2.43 19.06
C ALA A 180 -5.36 2.49 17.55
N THR A 181 -4.80 3.48 16.88
CA THR A 181 -5.00 3.70 15.42
C THR A 181 -3.70 3.67 14.62
N THR A 182 -2.55 3.62 15.29
CA THR A 182 -1.22 3.56 14.65
C THR A 182 -0.35 2.47 15.25
N ALA A 183 0.70 2.11 14.52
CA ALA A 183 1.78 1.31 15.05
C ALA A 183 2.38 1.96 16.33
N PRO A 184 2.87 1.17 17.28
CA PRO A 184 3.70 1.69 18.36
C PRO A 184 5.09 2.09 17.83
N TYR A 185 5.62 3.25 18.28
CA TYR A 185 6.93 3.77 17.89
C TYR A 185 7.82 4.01 19.11
N ARG A 186 9.08 3.58 19.04
CA ARG A 186 10.05 3.78 20.13
C ARG A 186 10.34 5.27 20.32
N ILE A 187 10.38 5.70 21.56
CA ILE A 187 10.91 7.00 21.93
C ILE A 187 12.44 6.88 22.01
N PRO A 188 13.23 7.72 21.28
CA PRO A 188 14.67 7.70 21.37
C PRO A 188 15.17 7.87 22.80
N ASN A 189 16.17 7.08 23.19
CA ASN A 189 16.81 7.13 24.49
C ASN A 189 15.88 6.90 25.72
N ALA A 190 14.68 6.36 25.50
CA ALA A 190 13.72 6.06 26.57
C ALA A 190 13.24 4.61 26.49
N ARG A 191 12.94 3.99 27.64
CA ARG A 191 12.29 2.68 27.68
C ARG A 191 10.77 2.85 27.58
N ALA A 192 10.34 3.41 26.45
CA ALA A 192 8.95 3.75 26.19
C ALA A 192 8.63 3.72 24.70
N VAL A 193 7.35 3.57 24.38
CA VAL A 193 6.80 3.71 23.03
C VAL A 193 5.66 4.73 23.01
N THR A 194 5.37 5.26 21.83
CA THR A 194 4.16 6.06 21.60
C THR A 194 3.28 5.40 20.55
N PHE A 195 2.00 5.66 20.64
CA PHE A 195 0.99 5.29 19.67
C PHE A 195 -0.11 6.35 19.63
N VAL A 196 -0.88 6.41 18.57
CA VAL A 196 -2.08 7.26 18.49
C VAL A 196 -3.28 6.41 18.87
N ALA A 197 -4.13 6.93 19.72
CA ALA A 197 -5.42 6.35 20.09
C ALA A 197 -6.56 7.32 19.78
N GLU A 198 -7.76 6.78 19.70
CA GLU A 198 -8.99 7.54 19.55
C GLU A 198 -9.75 7.55 20.89
N GLU A 199 -9.98 8.74 21.44
CA GLU A 199 -10.66 8.97 22.73
C GLU A 199 -11.67 10.11 22.55
N ASP A 200 -12.93 9.88 22.89
CA ASP A 200 -14.01 10.88 22.79
C ASP A 200 -14.01 11.62 21.44
N SER A 201 -13.88 10.85 20.34
CA SER A 201 -13.77 11.36 18.98
C SER A 201 -12.54 12.26 18.71
N LYS A 202 -11.55 12.23 19.60
CA LYS A 202 -10.27 12.94 19.43
C LYS A 202 -9.15 11.95 19.22
N ARG A 203 -8.20 12.34 18.40
CA ARG A 203 -6.95 11.59 18.24
C ARG A 203 -5.93 12.11 19.22
N VAL A 204 -5.35 11.21 20.01
CA VAL A 204 -4.38 11.55 21.05
C VAL A 204 -3.10 10.74 20.88
N LEU A 205 -1.97 11.39 21.06
CA LEU A 205 -0.67 10.74 21.14
C LEU A 205 -0.48 10.23 22.58
N ARG A 206 -0.37 8.91 22.73
CA ARG A 206 -0.18 8.21 24.01
C ARG A 206 1.24 7.71 24.13
N LYS A 207 1.77 7.75 25.35
CA LYS A 207 3.05 7.13 25.74
C LYS A 207 2.78 5.94 26.65
N LEU A 208 3.35 4.79 26.32
CA LEU A 208 3.48 3.63 27.21
C LEU A 208 4.91 3.57 27.73
N ASP A 209 5.07 3.75 29.02
CA ASP A 209 6.35 3.52 29.72
C ASP A 209 6.46 2.04 30.05
N LEU A 210 7.49 1.36 29.52
CA LEU A 210 7.66 -0.09 29.67
C LEU A 210 8.25 -0.51 31.00
N LYS A 211 8.78 0.44 31.81
CA LYS A 211 9.29 0.17 33.14
C LYS A 211 8.18 0.22 34.17
N THR A 212 7.37 1.27 34.13
CA THR A 212 6.26 1.48 35.06
C THR A 212 4.96 0.87 34.59
N LYS A 213 4.87 0.47 33.31
CA LYS A 213 3.66 -0.03 32.64
C LYS A 213 2.50 0.96 32.70
N THR A 214 2.81 2.24 32.66
CA THR A 214 1.82 3.32 32.68
C THR A 214 1.62 3.91 31.31
N VAL A 215 0.36 4.24 30.99
CA VAL A 215 -0.02 4.93 29.76
C VAL A 215 -0.45 6.36 30.10
N THR A 216 0.17 7.33 29.41
CA THR A 216 -0.11 8.76 29.60
C THR A 216 -0.36 9.45 28.28
N THR A 217 -1.22 10.48 28.26
CA THR A 217 -1.44 11.32 27.08
C THR A 217 -0.33 12.36 26.98
N LEU A 218 0.28 12.49 25.81
CA LEU A 218 1.31 13.50 25.54
C LEU A 218 0.71 14.74 24.85
N ALA A 219 -0.15 14.53 23.84
CA ALA A 219 -0.73 15.60 23.06
C ALA A 219 -2.04 15.18 22.40
N THR A 220 -2.90 16.15 22.11
CA THR A 220 -4.01 15.98 21.17
C THR A 220 -3.52 16.26 19.75
N ILE A 221 -3.95 15.43 18.80
CA ILE A 221 -3.61 15.59 17.38
C ILE A 221 -4.79 16.31 16.70
N PRO A 222 -4.62 17.56 16.24
CA PRO A 222 -5.73 18.35 15.69
C PRO A 222 -6.05 18.02 14.23
N PHE A 223 -5.40 17.00 13.66
CA PHE A 223 -5.53 16.64 12.24
C PHE A 223 -6.32 15.34 12.11
N PRO A 224 -7.56 15.35 11.58
CA PRO A 224 -8.39 14.16 11.46
C PRO A 224 -7.82 13.11 10.50
N SER A 225 -7.09 13.55 9.46
CA SER A 225 -6.49 12.68 8.46
C SER A 225 -4.99 12.40 8.69
N ALA A 226 -4.48 12.67 9.91
CA ALA A 226 -3.07 12.42 10.19
C ALA A 226 -2.72 10.92 10.07
N GLY A 227 -1.60 10.63 9.39
CA GLY A 227 -1.07 9.29 9.19
C GLY A 227 -0.32 8.74 10.41
N GLN A 228 0.62 7.85 10.14
CA GLN A 228 1.56 7.31 11.13
C GLN A 228 2.55 8.40 11.56
N HIS A 229 2.92 8.41 12.84
CA HIS A 229 3.93 9.34 13.36
C HIS A 229 5.32 8.69 13.40
N THR A 230 6.35 9.49 13.64
CA THR A 230 7.72 9.02 13.92
C THR A 230 8.42 9.97 14.87
N TRP A 231 9.49 9.49 15.52
CA TRP A 231 10.34 10.30 16.39
C TRP A 231 11.60 10.75 15.67
N THR A 232 11.96 12.01 15.82
CA THR A 232 13.29 12.50 15.42
C THR A 232 14.34 12.10 16.45
N ILE A 233 15.58 12.03 16.06
CA ILE A 233 16.71 11.79 16.97
C ILE A 233 16.85 12.89 18.05
N ARG A 234 16.19 14.04 17.86
CA ARG A 234 16.16 15.17 18.78
C ARG A 234 15.05 15.09 19.84
N GLY A 235 14.22 14.06 19.79
CA GLY A 235 13.14 13.87 20.75
C GLY A 235 11.85 14.64 20.41
N SER A 236 11.66 15.06 19.16
CA SER A 236 10.38 15.57 18.67
C SER A 236 9.61 14.51 17.86
N VAL A 237 8.33 14.72 17.67
CA VAL A 237 7.45 13.84 16.87
C VAL A 237 7.11 14.52 15.54
N LEU A 238 7.25 13.79 14.44
CA LEU A 238 6.73 14.20 13.14
C LEU A 238 5.47 13.42 12.80
N ILE A 239 4.48 14.11 12.25
CA ILE A 239 3.27 13.54 11.70
C ILE A 239 2.87 14.29 10.43
N ALA A 240 2.29 13.60 9.46
CA ALA A 240 1.81 14.24 8.24
C ALA A 240 0.28 14.32 8.22
N SER A 241 -0.26 15.40 7.64
CA SER A 241 -1.66 15.54 7.29
C SER A 241 -1.75 16.21 5.92
N GLY A 242 -2.26 15.47 4.93
CA GLY A 242 -2.18 15.89 3.53
C GLY A 242 -0.72 16.08 3.08
N PRO A 243 -0.38 17.20 2.42
CA PRO A 243 0.99 17.46 1.97
C PRO A 243 1.91 18.02 3.07
N THR A 244 1.40 18.30 4.27
CA THR A 244 2.14 19.03 5.31
C THR A 244 2.62 18.09 6.39
N ILE A 245 3.91 18.22 6.75
CA ILE A 245 4.51 17.56 7.92
C ILE A 245 4.52 18.55 9.06
N TYR A 246 4.04 18.10 10.20
CA TYR A 246 3.99 18.86 11.45
C TYR A 246 4.95 18.26 12.46
N GLU A 247 5.59 19.11 13.25
CA GLU A 247 6.43 18.73 14.37
C GLU A 247 5.74 19.08 15.69
N TRP A 248 5.77 18.13 16.60
CA TRP A 248 5.40 18.33 18.01
C TRP A 248 6.63 18.13 18.90
N ARG A 249 6.78 19.00 19.89
CA ARG A 249 7.87 18.95 20.87
C ARG A 249 7.32 18.83 22.29
N PRO A 250 7.93 17.98 23.16
CA PRO A 250 7.48 17.83 24.55
C PRO A 250 7.45 19.14 25.35
N GLU A 251 8.34 20.07 25.01
CA GLU A 251 8.44 21.37 25.69
C GLU A 251 7.27 22.30 25.31
N LEU A 252 6.57 22.03 24.21
CA LEU A 252 5.44 22.78 23.70
C LEU A 252 4.22 21.87 23.49
N PRO A 253 3.67 21.26 24.54
CA PRO A 253 2.77 20.10 24.45
C PRO A 253 1.46 20.36 23.69
N ASN A 254 1.04 21.62 23.57
CA ASN A 254 -0.19 22.00 22.87
C ASN A 254 0.05 22.54 21.46
N LEU A 255 1.29 22.48 20.94
CA LEU A 255 1.65 23.10 19.68
C LEU A 255 2.17 22.07 18.68
N TRP A 256 1.51 21.97 17.53
CA TRP A 256 1.96 21.31 16.33
C TRP A 256 2.36 22.37 15.30
N GLN A 257 3.65 22.45 14.97
CA GLN A 257 4.17 23.42 14.02
C GLN A 257 4.32 22.80 12.63
N PRO A 258 3.84 23.45 11.55
CA PRO A 258 4.16 23.00 10.20
C PRO A 258 5.66 23.23 9.95
N VAL A 259 6.38 22.16 9.58
CA VAL A 259 7.84 22.20 9.35
C VAL A 259 8.24 21.90 7.92
N TYR A 260 7.31 21.36 7.14
CA TYR A 260 7.52 21.11 5.72
C TYR A 260 6.16 20.99 5.02
N ARG A 261 6.08 21.52 3.80
CA ARG A 261 4.94 21.29 2.89
C ARG A 261 5.47 20.81 1.55
N ALA A 262 5.01 19.63 1.13
CA ALA A 262 5.38 19.07 -0.16
C ALA A 262 4.72 19.87 -1.31
N GLU A 263 5.55 20.26 -2.27
CA GLU A 263 5.09 20.94 -3.50
C GLU A 263 4.82 19.93 -4.62
N HIS A 264 5.44 18.75 -4.56
CA HIS A 264 5.25 17.73 -5.58
C HIS A 264 3.80 17.24 -5.60
N PRO A 265 3.15 17.21 -6.78
CA PRO A 265 1.72 16.89 -6.89
C PRO A 265 1.36 15.48 -6.42
N ASP A 266 2.29 14.54 -6.40
CA ASP A 266 2.07 13.16 -5.93
C ASP A 266 2.40 12.97 -4.44
N LEU A 267 2.72 14.06 -3.72
CA LEU A 267 2.93 14.08 -2.27
C LEU A 267 1.82 14.84 -1.53
N GLN A 268 0.62 14.86 -2.09
CA GLN A 268 -0.52 15.59 -1.48
C GLN A 268 -1.23 14.78 -0.38
N GLY A 269 -0.95 13.50 -0.26
CA GLY A 269 -1.55 12.60 0.72
C GLY A 269 -0.51 11.79 1.47
N ILE A 270 0.40 12.44 2.22
CA ILE A 270 1.43 11.74 2.99
C ILE A 270 0.78 11.01 4.16
N THR A 271 0.94 9.69 4.22
CA THR A 271 0.31 8.82 5.22
C THR A 271 1.30 8.22 6.22
N ARG A 272 2.59 8.20 5.88
CA ARG A 272 3.64 7.61 6.72
C ARG A 272 4.96 8.34 6.54
N ILE A 273 5.72 8.42 7.62
CA ILE A 273 7.07 8.98 7.67
C ILE A 273 7.98 7.95 8.36
N ALA A 274 9.16 7.71 7.79
CA ALA A 274 10.24 6.99 8.45
C ALA A 274 11.53 7.81 8.37
N LEU A 275 12.36 7.75 9.40
CA LEU A 275 13.63 8.47 9.47
C LEU A 275 14.79 7.47 9.53
N SER A 276 15.90 7.83 8.90
CA SER A 276 17.14 7.08 9.06
C SER A 276 17.65 7.16 10.50
N PRO A 277 18.43 6.17 10.98
CA PRO A 277 18.99 6.19 12.34
C PRO A 277 19.85 7.42 12.66
N ARG A 278 20.47 8.02 11.63
CA ARG A 278 21.27 9.26 11.76
C ARG A 278 20.41 10.53 11.68
N GLY A 279 19.16 10.42 11.29
CA GLY A 279 18.27 11.57 11.08
C GLY A 279 18.65 12.44 9.88
N ASP A 280 19.42 11.92 8.93
CA ASP A 280 19.88 12.61 7.73
C ASP A 280 19.07 12.26 6.47
N ARG A 281 18.17 11.29 6.56
CA ARG A 281 17.26 10.86 5.49
C ARG A 281 15.84 10.70 6.00
N ILE A 282 14.90 10.89 5.10
CA ILE A 282 13.46 10.71 5.33
C ILE A 282 12.87 9.84 4.24
N ALA A 283 12.01 8.91 4.63
CA ALA A 283 11.14 8.21 3.70
C ALA A 283 9.69 8.63 3.96
N LEU A 284 8.96 8.92 2.89
CA LEU A 284 7.56 9.31 2.89
C LEU A 284 6.75 8.29 2.11
N VAL A 285 5.56 7.98 2.60
CA VAL A 285 4.56 7.23 1.84
C VAL A 285 3.43 8.18 1.50
N SER A 286 3.07 8.23 0.24
CA SER A 286 1.99 9.10 -0.23
C SER A 286 1.10 8.38 -1.23
N THR A 287 -0.19 8.73 -1.25
CA THR A 287 -1.09 8.36 -2.32
C THR A 287 -0.84 9.30 -3.50
N PRO A 288 -0.52 8.79 -4.68
CA PRO A 288 -0.33 9.61 -5.87
C PRO A 288 -1.67 10.21 -6.36
N ARG A 289 -1.59 11.15 -7.31
CA ARG A 289 -2.78 11.71 -7.96
C ARG A 289 -3.56 10.63 -8.70
N ASP A 290 -4.86 10.77 -8.78
CA ASP A 290 -5.77 9.84 -9.47
C ASP A 290 -5.34 9.55 -10.92
N GLU A 291 -4.82 10.56 -11.64
CA GLU A 291 -4.27 10.36 -12.99
C GLU A 291 -3.09 9.38 -13.01
N VAL A 292 -2.17 9.50 -12.05
CA VAL A 292 -1.00 8.62 -11.92
C VAL A 292 -1.46 7.21 -11.56
N VAL A 293 -2.40 7.10 -10.63
CA VAL A 293 -3.03 5.81 -10.25
C VAL A 293 -3.60 5.09 -11.47
N ILE A 294 -4.39 5.79 -12.29
CA ILE A 294 -4.98 5.21 -13.51
C ILE A 294 -3.90 4.77 -14.51
N ARG A 295 -2.84 5.61 -14.72
CA ARG A 295 -1.70 5.24 -15.59
C ARG A 295 -0.99 3.98 -15.11
N ASN A 296 -0.72 3.89 -13.81
CA ASN A 296 -0.06 2.75 -13.19
C ASN A 296 -0.91 1.48 -13.34
N SER A 297 -2.21 1.57 -13.05
CA SER A 297 -3.17 0.47 -13.22
C SER A 297 -3.23 0.00 -14.67
N ARG A 298 -3.19 0.92 -15.64
CA ARG A 298 -3.14 0.59 -17.07
C ARG A 298 -1.83 -0.14 -17.44
N ALA A 299 -0.70 0.35 -16.94
CA ALA A 299 0.60 -0.28 -17.17
C ALA A 299 0.65 -1.69 -16.59
N GLU A 300 0.10 -1.89 -15.38
CA GLU A 300 -0.03 -3.22 -14.76
C GLU A 300 -0.91 -4.15 -15.59
N SER A 301 -2.07 -3.69 -16.03
CA SER A 301 -2.94 -4.46 -16.92
C SER A 301 -2.22 -4.89 -18.20
N ASN A 302 -1.39 -4.02 -18.79
CA ASN A 302 -0.58 -4.39 -19.96
C ASN A 302 0.42 -5.51 -19.62
N ARG A 303 1.06 -5.48 -18.45
CA ARG A 303 1.96 -6.56 -18.00
C ARG A 303 1.21 -7.89 -17.83
N MET A 304 0.01 -7.85 -17.22
CA MET A 304 -0.82 -9.05 -17.03
C MET A 304 -1.29 -9.63 -18.39
N LEU A 305 -1.67 -8.76 -19.34
CA LEU A 305 -2.00 -9.20 -20.71
C LEU A 305 -0.79 -9.83 -21.44
N ALA A 306 0.39 -9.22 -21.31
CA ALA A 306 1.62 -9.78 -21.90
C ALA A 306 2.03 -11.13 -21.27
N ALA A 307 1.70 -11.32 -19.98
CA ALA A 307 1.90 -12.57 -19.27
C ALA A 307 0.75 -13.59 -19.48
N HIS A 308 -0.25 -13.27 -20.31
CA HIS A 308 -1.45 -14.07 -20.57
C HIS A 308 -2.26 -14.43 -19.30
N ARG A 309 -2.22 -13.58 -18.28
CA ARG A 309 -2.97 -13.71 -17.03
C ARG A 309 -4.32 -13.02 -17.17
N ALA A 310 -5.26 -13.67 -17.88
CA ALA A 310 -6.63 -13.16 -18.05
C ALA A 310 -7.32 -12.88 -16.71
N ASP A 311 -7.11 -13.76 -15.73
CA ASP A 311 -7.61 -13.69 -14.36
C ASP A 311 -7.16 -12.41 -13.63
N LEU A 312 -5.93 -11.98 -13.83
CA LEU A 312 -5.40 -10.76 -13.21
C LEU A 312 -5.75 -9.51 -14.03
N ALA A 313 -5.68 -9.60 -15.36
CA ALA A 313 -6.00 -8.47 -16.23
C ALA A 313 -7.47 -8.04 -16.13
N SER A 314 -8.39 -9.00 -15.90
CA SER A 314 -9.83 -8.74 -15.76
C SER A 314 -10.19 -8.01 -14.47
N ARG A 315 -9.37 -8.08 -13.42
CA ARG A 315 -9.62 -7.44 -12.12
C ARG A 315 -9.70 -5.92 -12.17
N LEU A 316 -9.10 -5.33 -13.21
CA LEU A 316 -9.18 -3.89 -13.43
C LEU A 316 -10.59 -3.42 -13.85
N PHE A 317 -11.44 -4.34 -14.30
CA PHE A 317 -12.80 -4.05 -14.73
C PHE A 317 -13.80 -4.18 -13.55
N ALA A 318 -14.79 -3.30 -13.50
CA ALA A 318 -15.94 -3.44 -12.61
C ALA A 318 -16.71 -4.74 -12.93
N ASN A 319 -17.50 -5.26 -11.98
CA ASN A 319 -18.26 -6.50 -12.21
C ASN A 319 -19.22 -6.38 -13.39
N GLU A 320 -19.81 -5.19 -13.55
CA GLU A 320 -20.76 -4.83 -14.63
C GLU A 320 -20.12 -4.11 -15.81
N ALA A 321 -18.78 -4.15 -15.91
CA ALA A 321 -18.07 -3.45 -16.98
C ALA A 321 -18.42 -3.96 -18.37
N THR A 322 -18.36 -3.06 -19.35
CA THR A 322 -18.61 -3.38 -20.75
C THR A 322 -17.37 -3.15 -21.60
N VAL A 323 -17.11 -4.05 -22.56
CA VAL A 323 -16.01 -3.90 -23.53
C VAL A 323 -16.53 -4.11 -24.95
N THR A 324 -16.29 -3.13 -25.82
CA THR A 324 -16.50 -3.29 -27.27
C THR A 324 -15.15 -3.48 -27.95
N ALA A 325 -14.89 -4.69 -28.42
CA ALA A 325 -13.66 -5.03 -29.12
C ALA A 325 -13.58 -4.38 -30.51
N GLY A 326 -12.36 -4.26 -31.08
CA GLY A 326 -12.16 -3.72 -32.42
C GLY A 326 -12.85 -4.52 -33.54
N SER A 327 -13.29 -5.75 -33.30
CA SER A 327 -14.14 -6.54 -34.21
C SER A 327 -15.63 -6.14 -34.16
N GLY A 328 -16.01 -5.22 -33.27
CA GLY A 328 -17.41 -4.90 -32.97
C GLY A 328 -18.09 -5.84 -31.97
N GLN A 329 -17.41 -6.89 -31.52
CA GLN A 329 -17.96 -7.80 -30.53
C GLN A 329 -18.06 -7.11 -29.17
N HIS A 330 -19.18 -7.29 -28.50
CA HIS A 330 -19.48 -6.71 -27.20
C HIS A 330 -19.43 -7.77 -26.10
N TYR A 331 -18.88 -7.39 -24.92
CA TYR A 331 -18.75 -8.22 -23.75
C TYR A 331 -19.33 -7.47 -22.55
N ASP A 332 -20.26 -8.12 -21.85
CA ASP A 332 -20.93 -7.58 -20.66
C ASP A 332 -20.48 -8.35 -19.42
N GLY A 333 -19.95 -7.63 -18.47
CA GLY A 333 -19.48 -8.15 -17.20
C GLY A 333 -18.02 -8.65 -17.21
N ARG A 334 -17.39 -8.57 -16.04
CA ARG A 334 -15.98 -8.98 -15.83
C ARG A 334 -15.72 -10.41 -16.27
N ASP A 335 -16.61 -11.36 -15.93
CA ASP A 335 -16.42 -12.78 -16.23
C ASP A 335 -16.43 -13.04 -17.76
N ALA A 336 -17.27 -12.33 -18.51
CA ALA A 336 -17.32 -12.41 -19.97
C ALA A 336 -16.03 -11.82 -20.60
N ILE A 337 -15.51 -10.72 -20.03
CA ILE A 337 -14.27 -10.10 -20.45
C ILE A 337 -13.08 -11.04 -20.19
N GLU A 338 -13.00 -11.62 -18.99
CA GLU A 338 -11.96 -12.59 -18.62
C GLU A 338 -11.98 -13.80 -19.54
N LYS A 339 -13.16 -14.40 -19.75
CA LYS A 339 -13.31 -15.52 -20.67
C LYS A 339 -12.86 -15.16 -22.08
N SER A 340 -13.23 -13.97 -22.57
CA SER A 340 -12.81 -13.49 -23.90
C SER A 340 -11.29 -13.39 -24.02
N LEU A 341 -10.61 -12.87 -22.99
CA LEU A 341 -9.16 -12.78 -22.94
C LEU A 341 -8.52 -14.18 -22.92
N ALA A 342 -9.00 -15.08 -22.08
CA ALA A 342 -8.51 -16.44 -21.97
C ALA A 342 -8.66 -17.21 -23.29
N ASP A 343 -9.84 -17.10 -23.95
CA ASP A 343 -10.10 -17.72 -25.25
C ASP A 343 -9.15 -17.17 -26.35
N ARG A 344 -8.81 -15.88 -26.30
CA ARG A 344 -7.84 -15.26 -27.23
C ARG A 344 -6.43 -15.74 -27.00
N PHE A 345 -5.97 -15.82 -25.77
CA PHE A 345 -4.64 -16.32 -25.41
C PHE A 345 -4.47 -17.78 -25.82
N ALA A 346 -5.50 -18.60 -25.67
CA ALA A 346 -5.50 -19.99 -26.11
C ALA A 346 -5.40 -20.11 -27.65
N LYS A 347 -6.08 -19.24 -28.40
CA LYS A 347 -6.06 -19.23 -29.88
C LYS A 347 -4.82 -18.57 -30.45
N MET A 348 -4.22 -17.63 -29.75
CA MET A 348 -3.07 -16.83 -30.20
C MET A 348 -2.00 -16.78 -29.09
N PRO A 349 -1.25 -17.87 -28.87
CA PRO A 349 -0.36 -18.01 -27.70
C PRO A 349 0.83 -17.02 -27.67
N GLY A 350 1.05 -16.27 -28.73
CA GLY A 350 2.08 -15.24 -28.80
C GLY A 350 1.52 -13.81 -28.88
N VAL A 351 0.21 -13.62 -28.64
CA VAL A 351 -0.38 -12.28 -28.75
C VAL A 351 0.04 -11.38 -27.59
N VAL A 352 0.45 -10.16 -27.91
CA VAL A 352 0.74 -9.10 -26.94
C VAL A 352 -0.13 -7.89 -27.24
N TYR A 353 -0.93 -7.47 -26.23
CA TYR A 353 -1.72 -6.25 -26.27
C TYR A 353 -1.05 -5.17 -25.44
N VAL A 354 -0.96 -3.96 -25.99
CA VAL A 354 -0.47 -2.78 -25.27
C VAL A 354 -1.45 -1.63 -25.48
N ARG A 355 -1.86 -0.97 -24.41
CA ARG A 355 -2.64 0.27 -24.41
C ARG A 355 -1.78 1.37 -23.83
N THR A 356 -1.67 2.48 -24.56
CA THR A 356 -0.84 3.63 -24.19
C THR A 356 -1.75 4.84 -23.99
N PRO A 357 -1.99 5.26 -22.73
CA PRO A 357 -2.79 6.45 -22.46
C PRO A 357 -2.13 7.72 -23.02
N GLU A 358 -2.87 8.47 -23.83
CA GLU A 358 -2.49 9.79 -24.34
C GLU A 358 -3.05 10.90 -23.45
N SER A 359 -4.32 10.76 -23.00
CA SER A 359 -4.94 11.67 -22.04
C SER A 359 -5.75 10.91 -20.99
N ILE A 360 -5.72 11.41 -19.77
CA ILE A 360 -6.57 11.00 -18.66
C ILE A 360 -7.13 12.26 -18.02
N ASP A 361 -8.44 12.40 -18.10
CA ASP A 361 -9.17 13.55 -17.57
C ASP A 361 -9.97 13.11 -16.34
N VAL A 362 -9.54 13.51 -15.14
CA VAL A 362 -10.19 13.16 -13.87
C VAL A 362 -11.20 14.24 -13.51
N SER A 363 -12.45 13.83 -13.26
CA SER A 363 -13.49 14.74 -12.80
C SER A 363 -13.16 15.30 -11.42
N ARG A 364 -13.39 16.60 -11.22
CA ARG A 364 -13.24 17.26 -9.92
C ARG A 364 -14.46 17.09 -9.01
N SER A 365 -15.63 16.90 -9.61
CA SER A 365 -16.92 16.82 -8.91
C SER A 365 -17.37 15.37 -8.71
N ASP A 366 -17.04 14.48 -9.65
CA ASP A 366 -17.53 13.11 -9.68
C ASP A 366 -16.38 12.11 -9.47
N ALA A 367 -16.70 10.95 -8.96
CA ALA A 367 -15.75 9.85 -8.83
C ALA A 367 -15.55 9.15 -10.18
N ALA A 368 -15.23 9.90 -11.24
CA ALA A 368 -15.10 9.41 -12.61
C ALA A 368 -13.88 9.99 -13.31
N ALA A 369 -13.34 9.26 -14.27
CA ALA A 369 -12.32 9.73 -15.20
C ALA A 369 -12.55 9.15 -16.60
N SER A 370 -12.11 9.90 -17.62
CA SER A 370 -12.03 9.41 -18.99
C SER A 370 -10.57 9.21 -19.39
N GLU A 371 -10.29 8.13 -20.09
CA GLU A 371 -8.99 7.82 -20.66
C GLU A 371 -9.13 7.66 -22.17
N ARG A 372 -8.21 8.22 -22.93
CA ARG A 372 -8.08 8.02 -24.39
C ARG A 372 -6.63 7.72 -24.71
N GLY A 373 -6.42 6.87 -25.71
CA GLY A 373 -5.08 6.54 -26.12
C GLY A 373 -5.01 5.62 -27.33
N ALA A 374 -3.79 5.20 -27.65
CA ALA A 374 -3.51 4.24 -28.71
C ALA A 374 -3.39 2.83 -28.15
N TRP A 375 -3.74 1.85 -28.97
CA TRP A 375 -3.50 0.45 -28.67
C TRP A 375 -2.79 -0.26 -29.80
N THR A 376 -2.03 -1.30 -29.47
CA THR A 376 -1.42 -2.23 -30.43
C THR A 376 -1.71 -3.67 -30.00
N ALA A 377 -1.85 -4.55 -31.00
CA ALA A 377 -1.88 -5.99 -30.81
C ALA A 377 -0.88 -6.63 -31.79
N ARG A 378 0.03 -7.47 -31.28
CA ARG A 378 1.06 -8.15 -32.09
C ARG A 378 0.98 -9.64 -31.86
N TRP A 379 1.02 -10.40 -32.95
CA TRP A 379 1.11 -11.86 -32.91
C TRP A 379 1.73 -12.38 -34.20
N THR A 380 2.06 -13.69 -34.25
CA THR A 380 2.61 -14.34 -35.43
C THR A 380 1.66 -15.44 -35.91
N THR A 381 1.45 -15.52 -37.23
CA THR A 381 0.71 -16.58 -37.89
C THR A 381 1.63 -17.38 -38.81
N ALA A 382 1.14 -18.44 -39.46
CA ALA A 382 1.87 -19.15 -40.48
C ALA A 382 2.27 -18.25 -41.66
N GLY A 383 1.53 -17.18 -41.94
CA GLY A 383 1.82 -16.17 -42.97
C GLY A 383 2.84 -15.10 -42.53
N GLY A 384 3.27 -15.10 -41.26
CA GLY A 384 4.23 -14.14 -40.73
C GLY A 384 3.66 -13.28 -39.59
N PRO A 385 4.43 -12.27 -39.14
CA PRO A 385 4.01 -11.37 -38.08
C PRO A 385 2.87 -10.45 -38.53
N ILE A 386 1.98 -10.15 -37.57
CA ILE A 386 0.87 -9.21 -37.73
C ILE A 386 0.97 -8.17 -36.61
N GLU A 387 0.76 -6.91 -36.94
CA GLU A 387 0.54 -5.83 -35.99
C GLU A 387 -0.74 -5.07 -36.35
N MET A 388 -1.69 -5.03 -35.44
CA MET A 388 -2.86 -4.15 -35.49
C MET A 388 -2.68 -2.96 -34.58
N ARG A 389 -3.16 -1.79 -35.00
CA ARG A 389 -3.14 -0.54 -34.25
C ARG A 389 -4.48 0.15 -34.31
N GLY A 390 -4.74 0.96 -33.30
CA GLY A 390 -5.93 1.76 -33.25
C GLY A 390 -5.99 2.69 -32.04
N HIS A 391 -7.15 3.30 -31.87
CA HIS A 391 -7.46 4.10 -30.69
C HIS A 391 -8.41 3.35 -29.76
N TYR A 392 -8.33 3.71 -28.48
CA TYR A 392 -9.29 3.26 -27.49
C TYR A 392 -9.75 4.42 -26.60
N SER A 393 -10.90 4.23 -25.97
CA SER A 393 -11.40 5.08 -24.92
C SER A 393 -11.90 4.23 -23.77
N ALA A 394 -11.68 4.67 -22.53
CA ALA A 394 -12.18 4.00 -21.34
C ALA A 394 -12.80 5.01 -20.36
N VAL A 395 -13.84 4.57 -19.67
CA VAL A 395 -14.45 5.28 -18.55
C VAL A 395 -14.09 4.55 -17.27
N TRP A 396 -13.48 5.29 -16.35
CA TRP A 396 -13.08 4.82 -15.03
C TRP A 396 -14.02 5.38 -13.97
N ARG A 397 -14.25 4.61 -12.92
CA ARG A 397 -14.91 5.11 -11.71
C ARG A 397 -14.07 4.78 -10.49
N ARG A 398 -14.07 5.73 -9.56
CA ARG A 398 -13.43 5.57 -8.26
C ARG A 398 -14.43 4.94 -7.30
N GLU A 399 -14.09 3.76 -6.83
CA GLU A 399 -14.83 3.06 -5.79
C GLU A 399 -14.19 3.32 -4.43
N ILE A 400 -15.01 3.42 -3.40
CA ILE A 400 -14.56 3.59 -2.01
C ILE A 400 -15.10 2.39 -1.25
N SER A 401 -14.21 1.59 -0.68
CA SER A 401 -14.60 0.50 0.20
C SER A 401 -15.33 1.05 1.42
N GLN A 402 -16.56 0.61 1.64
CA GLN A 402 -17.37 0.99 2.80
C GLN A 402 -16.77 0.46 4.11
N VAL A 403 -15.90 -0.55 4.05
CA VAL A 403 -15.30 -1.19 5.22
C VAL A 403 -13.97 -0.53 5.59
N THR A 404 -13.13 -0.23 4.59
CA THR A 404 -11.76 0.24 4.82
C THR A 404 -11.55 1.71 4.47
N GLY A 405 -12.49 2.34 3.74
CA GLY A 405 -12.31 3.67 3.16
C GLY A 405 -11.27 3.71 2.02
N ALA A 406 -10.76 2.55 1.61
CA ALA A 406 -9.79 2.47 0.53
C ALA A 406 -10.41 2.90 -0.80
N ARG A 407 -9.61 3.55 -1.65
CA ARG A 407 -10.02 4.03 -2.97
C ARG A 407 -9.37 3.17 -4.04
N SER A 408 -10.13 2.76 -5.02
CA SER A 408 -9.65 2.09 -6.23
C SER A 408 -10.26 2.71 -7.47
N TRP A 409 -9.56 2.57 -8.59
CA TRP A 409 -10.09 2.95 -9.88
C TRP A 409 -10.34 1.70 -10.71
N THR A 410 -11.57 1.52 -11.22
CA THR A 410 -11.99 0.40 -12.05
C THR A 410 -12.53 0.89 -13.39
N ILE A 411 -12.34 0.10 -14.44
CA ILE A 411 -12.89 0.38 -15.77
C ILE A 411 -14.35 -0.06 -15.79
N HIS A 412 -15.26 0.85 -16.15
CA HIS A 412 -16.68 0.58 -16.34
C HIS A 412 -17.06 0.40 -17.81
N SER A 413 -16.35 1.04 -18.71
CA SER A 413 -16.51 0.77 -20.14
C SER A 413 -15.20 0.98 -20.89
N GLU A 414 -14.95 0.18 -21.91
CA GLU A 414 -13.80 0.34 -22.79
C GLU A 414 -14.21 0.00 -24.23
N ILE A 415 -13.82 0.83 -25.18
CA ILE A 415 -14.09 0.64 -26.61
C ILE A 415 -12.80 0.76 -27.42
N PHE A 416 -12.64 -0.13 -28.38
CA PHE A 416 -11.49 -0.20 -29.28
C PHE A 416 -11.91 0.08 -30.73
N VAL A 417 -11.18 0.97 -31.40
CA VAL A 417 -11.37 1.28 -32.83
C VAL A 417 -10.09 0.91 -33.56
N PRO A 418 -10.09 -0.15 -34.40
CA PRO A 418 -8.94 -0.48 -35.23
C PRO A 418 -8.79 0.53 -36.38
N LEU A 419 -7.57 0.94 -36.65
CA LEU A 419 -7.25 1.89 -37.73
C LEU A 419 -6.40 1.28 -38.80
N ASP A 420 -5.46 0.41 -38.44
CA ASP A 420 -4.46 -0.10 -39.36
C ASP A 420 -4.03 -1.53 -39.01
N CYS A 421 -3.61 -2.27 -40.00
CA CYS A 421 -3.01 -3.59 -39.88
C CYS A 421 -1.82 -3.71 -40.79
N THR A 422 -0.66 -4.12 -40.27
CA THR A 422 0.59 -4.35 -41.03
C THR A 422 1.07 -5.78 -40.86
N GLY A 423 1.80 -6.27 -41.86
CA GLY A 423 2.29 -7.65 -41.93
C GLY A 423 1.35 -8.60 -42.69
N ALA A 424 1.21 -9.83 -42.20
CA ALA A 424 0.42 -10.89 -42.83
C ALA A 424 -1.10 -10.74 -42.56
N CYS A 425 -1.63 -9.54 -42.73
CA CYS A 425 -3.05 -9.26 -42.58
C CYS A 425 -3.87 -9.87 -43.74
N ASP A 426 -5.02 -10.46 -43.41
CA ASP A 426 -5.95 -10.85 -44.48
C ASP A 426 -6.41 -9.61 -45.23
N ARG A 427 -6.10 -9.54 -46.51
CA ARG A 427 -6.64 -8.51 -47.42
C ARG A 427 -8.15 -8.85 -47.59
N ARG A 428 -8.99 -8.12 -46.88
CA ARG A 428 -10.45 -8.11 -47.14
C ARG A 428 -10.78 -7.20 -48.30
#